data_dddbcdda499b51faac3d25e2280a6f96
#
_entry.id   dddbcdda499b51faac3d25e2280a6f96
#
_cell.length_a   1.000
_cell.length_b   1.000
_cell.length_c   1.000
_cell.angle_alpha   90.00
_cell.angle_beta   90.00
_cell.angle_gamma   90.00
#
_symmetry.space_group_name_H-M   'P 1'
#
loop_
_entity.id
_entity.type
_entity.pdbx_description
1 polymer ?
#
loop_
_entity_poly.entity_id
_entity_poly.type
_entity_poly.pdbx_seq_one_letter_code
_entity_poly.pdbx_strand_id
1 'polypeptide(L)'
;MSSVPPSSKTRFLLIGAGVILAVALYFGWQYAGKGPTPPAVAEKSPAKSETKPEVLPLTPTVQTPDIKPTMAATQLTTAEEGDVLIDEILRSDKEIPDMARDLHDLVKKLNGEAQVNASRHLVNLTEDADYGLIAGFLVDPKMNPEVIEVLFSDLMNRDRALQLPLFMNILKNPQHPQNEEVRNVMTILAGDDFGDDFAAWDKWASDELKSLQSEQ
;
A
#
# COMPACT_ATOMS: atom_id res chain seq x y z
N MET A 1 25.79 -28.31 41.98
CA MET A 1 24.78 -28.38 40.89
C MET A 1 24.90 -27.10 40.10
N SER A 2 25.63 -27.15 38.97
CA SER A 2 25.89 -25.97 38.13
C SER A 2 24.80 -25.92 37.07
N SER A 3 23.98 -24.86 37.08
CA SER A 3 22.95 -24.61 36.06
C SER A 3 23.63 -24.05 34.81
N VAL A 4 23.55 -24.78 33.71
CA VAL A 4 24.00 -24.34 32.38
C VAL A 4 23.03 -23.27 31.86
N PRO A 5 23.49 -22.09 31.44
CA PRO A 5 22.60 -21.07 30.86
C PRO A 5 22.08 -21.56 29.48
N PRO A 6 20.84 -21.25 29.13
CA PRO A 6 20.25 -21.63 27.85
C PRO A 6 21.00 -20.97 26.68
N SER A 7 21.17 -21.72 25.60
CA SER A 7 21.92 -21.31 24.41
C SER A 7 21.26 -20.10 23.75
N SER A 8 22.06 -19.23 23.15
CA SER A 8 21.62 -17.99 22.49
C SER A 8 20.52 -18.21 21.43
N LYS A 9 20.53 -19.35 20.76
CA LYS A 9 19.52 -19.74 19.74
C LYS A 9 18.10 -19.84 20.30
N THR A 10 17.93 -20.25 21.55
CA THR A 10 16.60 -20.36 22.19
C THR A 10 16.02 -18.99 22.57
N ARG A 11 16.87 -17.99 22.80
CA ARG A 11 16.43 -16.62 23.10
C ARG A 11 15.87 -15.89 21.87
N PHE A 12 16.47 -16.09 20.70
CA PHE A 12 15.99 -15.49 19.44
C PHE A 12 14.64 -16.06 19.01
N LEU A 13 14.40 -17.34 19.21
CA LEU A 13 13.13 -17.99 18.84
C LEU A 13 11.95 -17.52 19.71
N LEU A 14 12.18 -17.16 20.97
CA LEU A 14 11.17 -16.63 21.86
C LEU A 14 10.82 -15.15 21.59
N ILE A 15 11.81 -14.35 21.14
CA ILE A 15 11.60 -12.94 20.79
C ILE A 15 10.80 -12.83 19.48
N GLY A 16 11.11 -13.64 18.48
CA GLY A 16 10.38 -13.65 17.21
C GLY A 16 8.90 -14.00 17.33
N ALA A 17 8.58 -14.99 18.19
CA ALA A 17 7.17 -15.37 18.42
C ALA A 17 6.36 -14.28 19.16
N GLY A 18 7.01 -13.48 20.01
CA GLY A 18 6.36 -12.38 20.74
C GLY A 18 5.97 -11.21 19.84
N VAL A 19 6.81 -10.88 18.88
CA VAL A 19 6.57 -9.75 17.94
C VAL A 19 5.41 -10.08 17.00
N ILE A 20 5.35 -11.29 16.45
CA ILE A 20 4.26 -11.71 15.56
C ILE A 20 2.91 -11.66 16.29
N LEU A 21 2.86 -12.03 17.57
CA LEU A 21 1.63 -12.02 18.37
C LEU A 21 1.19 -10.59 18.71
N ALA A 22 2.11 -9.68 18.95
CA ALA A 22 1.82 -8.28 19.23
C ALA A 22 1.26 -7.55 17.97
N VAL A 23 1.81 -7.81 16.81
CA VAL A 23 1.34 -7.25 15.53
C VAL A 23 -0.06 -7.77 15.19
N ALA A 24 -0.32 -9.07 15.38
CA ALA A 24 -1.63 -9.65 15.14
C ALA A 24 -2.71 -9.09 16.09
N LEU A 25 -2.38 -8.81 17.36
CA LEU A 25 -3.29 -8.19 18.32
C LEU A 25 -3.56 -6.71 18.02
N TYR A 26 -2.56 -5.97 17.55
CA TYR A 26 -2.70 -4.57 17.16
C TYR A 26 -3.63 -4.42 15.93
N PHE A 27 -3.43 -5.22 14.89
CA PHE A 27 -4.32 -5.22 13.72
C PHE A 27 -5.71 -5.75 14.06
N GLY A 28 -5.84 -6.78 14.88
CA GLY A 28 -7.12 -7.30 15.33
C GLY A 28 -7.97 -6.25 16.07
N TRP A 29 -7.35 -5.36 16.83
CA TRP A 29 -8.05 -4.30 17.58
C TRP A 29 -8.52 -3.15 16.65
N GLN A 30 -7.77 -2.80 15.63
CA GLN A 30 -8.17 -1.81 14.62
C GLN A 30 -9.39 -2.26 13.79
N TYR A 31 -9.51 -3.56 13.51
CA TYR A 31 -10.63 -4.10 12.75
C TYR A 31 -11.87 -4.41 13.60
N ALA A 32 -11.73 -4.67 14.88
CA ALA A 32 -12.84 -4.96 15.78
C ALA A 32 -13.72 -3.73 16.13
N GLY A 33 -13.25 -2.51 15.85
CA GLY A 33 -13.97 -1.25 16.15
C GLY A 33 -15.01 -0.80 15.13
N LYS A 34 -15.10 -1.44 13.96
CA LYS A 34 -16.08 -1.08 12.90
C LYS A 34 -17.23 -2.08 12.84
N GLY A 35 -18.01 -2.14 13.91
CA GLY A 35 -19.31 -2.84 13.90
C GLY A 35 -20.34 -2.06 13.07
N PRO A 36 -21.26 -2.75 12.36
CA PRO A 36 -22.28 -2.09 11.56
C PRO A 36 -23.24 -1.32 12.46
N THR A 37 -23.45 -0.04 12.15
CA THR A 37 -24.44 0.81 12.77
C THR A 37 -25.84 0.28 12.48
N PRO A 38 -26.72 0.05 13.48
CA PRO A 38 -28.08 -0.38 13.18
C PRO A 38 -28.90 0.76 12.52
N PRO A 39 -29.85 0.44 11.63
CA PRO A 39 -30.65 1.44 10.92
C PRO A 39 -31.61 2.16 11.89
N ALA A 40 -31.60 3.49 11.81
CA ALA A 40 -32.52 4.34 12.52
C ALA A 40 -33.97 4.10 12.02
N VAL A 41 -34.83 3.82 12.98
CA VAL A 41 -36.27 3.66 12.78
C VAL A 41 -36.89 4.98 12.38
N ALA A 42 -37.63 4.95 11.28
CA ALA A 42 -38.44 6.07 10.77
C ALA A 42 -39.62 6.30 11.68
N GLU A 43 -39.82 7.55 12.11
CA GLU A 43 -41.08 8.00 12.70
C GLU A 43 -41.83 8.94 11.71
N LYS A 44 -43.14 8.63 11.60
CA LYS A 44 -44.08 9.13 10.59
C LYS A 44 -44.55 10.54 10.89
N SER A 45 -44.64 11.37 9.82
CA SER A 45 -45.75 12.20 9.30
C SER A 45 -46.66 12.99 10.31
N PRO A 46 -47.41 14.06 9.92
CA PRO A 46 -48.06 14.23 8.63
C PRO A 46 -48.26 15.70 8.09
N ALA A 47 -48.65 15.75 6.83
CA ALA A 47 -49.69 16.55 6.19
C ALA A 47 -49.40 17.94 5.56
N LYS A 48 -49.49 17.97 4.24
CA LYS A 48 -50.46 18.68 3.39
C LYS A 48 -50.28 20.17 3.15
N SER A 49 -49.93 20.53 1.92
CA SER A 49 -50.70 21.50 1.12
C SER A 49 -50.33 21.43 -0.36
N GLU A 50 -51.34 21.20 -1.14
CA GLU A 50 -51.39 21.31 -2.60
C GLU A 50 -51.24 22.75 -3.04
N THR A 51 -50.53 23.01 -4.13
CA THR A 51 -50.94 23.99 -5.12
C THR A 51 -50.38 23.61 -6.50
N LYS A 52 -51.27 23.47 -7.44
CA LYS A 52 -51.15 23.12 -8.86
C LYS A 52 -50.91 24.39 -9.69
N PRO A 53 -50.75 24.27 -11.02
CA PRO A 53 -49.52 24.57 -11.77
C PRO A 53 -49.67 25.90 -12.57
N GLU A 54 -48.56 26.43 -12.98
CA GLU A 54 -48.53 27.42 -14.05
C GLU A 54 -47.57 26.98 -15.17
N VAL A 55 -48.18 26.87 -16.33
CA VAL A 55 -47.57 26.57 -17.63
C VAL A 55 -47.34 27.90 -18.35
N LEU A 56 -46.17 28.08 -19.00
CA LEU A 56 -45.94 28.77 -20.29
C LEU A 56 -44.48 29.24 -20.43
N PRO A 57 -44.00 29.53 -21.64
CA PRO A 57 -43.65 28.67 -22.75
C PRO A 57 -42.20 28.87 -23.32
N LEU A 58 -41.78 27.87 -24.10
CA LEU A 58 -40.94 27.95 -25.33
C LEU A 58 -39.67 28.83 -25.39
N THR A 59 -38.57 28.09 -25.46
CA THR A 59 -37.34 28.22 -26.26
C THR A 59 -36.78 29.62 -26.60
N PRO A 60 -35.43 29.73 -26.50
CA PRO A 60 -34.67 29.64 -27.75
C PRO A 60 -33.49 28.65 -27.69
N THR A 61 -33.33 27.99 -28.79
CA THR A 61 -32.20 27.25 -29.27
C THR A 61 -30.89 27.98 -28.97
N VAL A 62 -30.09 27.47 -28.03
CA VAL A 62 -28.68 27.82 -27.91
C VAL A 62 -27.88 26.78 -28.67
N GLN A 63 -27.23 27.23 -29.72
CA GLN A 63 -26.29 26.48 -30.53
C GLN A 63 -25.17 25.94 -29.63
N THR A 64 -25.04 24.64 -29.64
CA THR A 64 -23.89 23.91 -29.10
C THR A 64 -22.64 24.41 -29.81
N PRO A 65 -21.61 24.95 -29.10
CA PRO A 65 -20.31 25.12 -29.72
C PRO A 65 -19.73 23.73 -29.92
N ASP A 66 -19.31 23.47 -31.14
CA ASP A 66 -18.50 22.32 -31.56
C ASP A 66 -17.18 22.36 -30.76
N ILE A 67 -17.16 21.74 -29.60
CA ILE A 67 -15.93 21.53 -28.84
C ILE A 67 -15.26 20.31 -29.46
N LYS A 68 -14.31 20.57 -30.35
CA LYS A 68 -13.30 19.56 -30.73
C LYS A 68 -12.80 18.91 -29.43
N PRO A 69 -12.81 17.58 -29.31
CA PRO A 69 -12.20 16.91 -28.18
C PRO A 69 -10.70 17.19 -28.22
N THR A 70 -10.22 18.10 -27.38
CA THR A 70 -8.80 18.19 -27.06
C THR A 70 -8.44 16.93 -26.29
N MET A 71 -7.70 16.06 -26.94
CA MET A 71 -7.12 14.87 -26.34
C MET A 71 -6.25 15.29 -25.16
N ALA A 72 -6.62 14.92 -23.98
CA ALA A 72 -5.86 14.48 -22.82
C ALA A 72 -6.77 14.50 -21.56
N ALA A 73 -7.93 13.85 -21.63
CA ALA A 73 -8.54 13.34 -20.39
C ALA A 73 -7.90 11.94 -20.21
N THR A 74 -7.08 11.79 -19.20
CA THR A 74 -6.74 10.48 -18.66
C THR A 74 -8.07 9.80 -18.37
N GLN A 75 -8.45 8.83 -19.19
CA GLN A 75 -9.68 8.07 -18.97
C GLN A 75 -9.51 7.37 -17.63
N LEU A 76 -10.35 7.74 -16.66
CA LEU A 76 -10.47 7.01 -15.41
C LEU A 76 -10.98 5.61 -15.78
N THR A 77 -10.08 4.64 -15.73
CA THR A 77 -10.44 3.24 -15.95
C THR A 77 -11.25 2.79 -14.73
N THR A 78 -12.45 2.26 -14.95
CA THR A 78 -13.26 1.70 -13.87
C THR A 78 -12.55 0.49 -13.25
N ALA A 79 -12.96 0.09 -12.05
CA ALA A 79 -12.38 -1.11 -11.40
C ALA A 79 -12.59 -2.35 -12.28
N GLU A 80 -13.78 -2.49 -12.87
CA GLU A 80 -14.13 -3.60 -13.76
C GLU A 80 -13.28 -3.63 -15.05
N GLU A 81 -13.05 -2.47 -15.66
CA GLU A 81 -12.16 -2.37 -16.82
C GLU A 81 -10.72 -2.70 -16.46
N GLY A 82 -10.28 -2.27 -15.27
CA GLY A 82 -8.97 -2.61 -14.72
C GLY A 82 -8.81 -4.12 -14.50
N ASP A 83 -9.81 -4.76 -13.90
CA ASP A 83 -9.82 -6.21 -13.65
C ASP A 83 -9.76 -7.03 -14.96
N VAL A 84 -10.42 -6.58 -16.03
CA VAL A 84 -10.31 -7.21 -17.35
C VAL A 84 -8.87 -7.17 -17.88
N LEU A 85 -8.19 -6.01 -17.76
CA LEU A 85 -6.81 -5.87 -18.21
C LEU A 85 -5.83 -6.71 -17.38
N ILE A 86 -6.06 -6.79 -16.07
CA ILE A 86 -5.30 -7.66 -15.17
C ILE A 86 -5.47 -9.13 -15.56
N ASP A 87 -6.71 -9.57 -15.74
CA ASP A 87 -7.04 -10.93 -16.16
C ASP A 87 -6.41 -11.33 -17.51
N GLU A 88 -6.35 -10.39 -18.46
CA GLU A 88 -5.69 -10.58 -19.76
C GLU A 88 -4.20 -10.89 -19.58
N ILE A 89 -3.51 -10.13 -18.70
CA ILE A 89 -2.10 -10.35 -18.39
C ILE A 89 -1.90 -11.69 -17.70
N LEU A 90 -2.70 -11.99 -16.67
CA LEU A 90 -2.55 -13.20 -15.85
C LEU A 90 -2.90 -14.50 -16.59
N ARG A 91 -3.72 -14.42 -17.64
CA ARG A 91 -4.08 -15.58 -18.50
C ARG A 91 -3.22 -15.68 -19.74
N SER A 92 -2.27 -14.79 -19.92
CA SER A 92 -1.33 -14.84 -21.04
C SER A 92 -0.37 -16.04 -20.90
N ASP A 93 0.15 -16.53 -22.02
CA ASP A 93 1.18 -17.58 -22.04
C ASP A 93 2.60 -17.04 -21.75
N LYS A 94 2.71 -15.87 -21.08
CA LYS A 94 3.99 -15.23 -20.76
C LYS A 94 4.63 -15.85 -19.53
N GLU A 95 5.95 -15.74 -19.45
CA GLU A 95 6.69 -16.07 -18.23
C GLU A 95 6.37 -15.08 -17.11
N ILE A 96 6.48 -15.52 -15.84
CA ILE A 96 6.16 -14.71 -14.66
C ILE A 96 6.85 -13.33 -14.65
N PRO A 97 8.16 -13.21 -14.96
CA PRO A 97 8.83 -11.91 -15.00
C PRO A 97 8.27 -10.96 -16.08
N ASP A 98 7.76 -11.48 -17.19
CA ASP A 98 7.16 -10.67 -18.25
C ASP A 98 5.75 -10.21 -17.84
N MET A 99 4.96 -11.08 -17.22
CA MET A 99 3.67 -10.69 -16.63
C MET A 99 3.84 -9.61 -15.55
N ALA A 100 4.86 -9.74 -14.69
CA ALA A 100 5.18 -8.72 -13.68
C ALA A 100 5.50 -7.36 -14.31
N ARG A 101 6.28 -7.34 -15.42
CA ARG A 101 6.57 -6.10 -16.18
C ARG A 101 5.30 -5.50 -16.77
N ASP A 102 4.44 -6.32 -17.37
CA ASP A 102 3.16 -5.84 -17.92
C ASP A 102 2.25 -5.25 -16.85
N LEU A 103 2.15 -5.91 -15.68
CA LEU A 103 1.40 -5.38 -14.53
C LEU A 103 2.01 -4.08 -14.01
N HIS A 104 3.35 -3.98 -13.91
CA HIS A 104 4.03 -2.76 -13.52
C HIS A 104 3.68 -1.59 -14.47
N ASP A 105 3.66 -1.84 -15.80
CA ASP A 105 3.28 -0.83 -16.78
C ASP A 105 1.78 -0.51 -16.73
N LEU A 106 0.95 -1.48 -16.33
CA LEU A 106 -0.47 -1.29 -16.12
C LEU A 106 -0.72 -0.41 -14.88
N VAL A 107 -0.04 -0.65 -13.74
CA VAL A 107 -0.12 0.19 -12.53
C VAL A 107 0.15 1.65 -12.83
N LYS A 108 1.08 1.97 -13.71
CA LYS A 108 1.38 3.36 -14.13
C LYS A 108 0.23 4.04 -14.90
N LYS A 109 -0.64 3.26 -15.52
CA LYS A 109 -1.73 3.75 -16.38
C LYS A 109 -3.05 3.81 -15.65
N LEU A 110 -3.21 3.01 -14.60
CA LEU A 110 -4.41 2.92 -13.80
C LEU A 110 -4.41 3.96 -12.66
N ASN A 111 -5.56 4.13 -12.05
CA ASN A 111 -5.75 4.92 -10.84
C ASN A 111 -6.83 4.27 -9.94
N GLY A 112 -6.99 4.79 -8.71
CA GLY A 112 -7.99 4.32 -7.75
C GLY A 112 -7.90 2.83 -7.47
N GLU A 113 -9.03 2.16 -7.36
CA GLU A 113 -9.14 0.75 -7.01
C GLU A 113 -8.49 -0.19 -8.03
N ALA A 114 -8.64 0.10 -9.33
CA ALA A 114 -7.99 -0.67 -10.39
C ALA A 114 -6.46 -0.68 -10.25
N GLN A 115 -5.86 0.46 -9.88
CA GLN A 115 -4.42 0.57 -9.63
C GLN A 115 -4.00 -0.27 -8.43
N VAL A 116 -4.79 -0.25 -7.35
CA VAL A 116 -4.53 -1.04 -6.14
C VAL A 116 -4.63 -2.54 -6.44
N ASN A 117 -5.65 -2.96 -7.21
CA ASN A 117 -5.82 -4.36 -7.61
C ASN A 117 -4.64 -4.85 -8.45
N ALA A 118 -4.22 -4.06 -9.47
CA ALA A 118 -3.04 -4.38 -10.27
C ALA A 118 -1.77 -4.51 -9.41
N SER A 119 -1.61 -3.63 -8.40
CA SER A 119 -0.46 -3.66 -7.49
C SER A 119 -0.44 -4.92 -6.62
N ARG A 120 -1.58 -5.40 -6.16
CA ARG A 120 -1.69 -6.68 -5.41
C ARG A 120 -1.24 -7.88 -6.24
N HIS A 121 -1.61 -7.91 -7.52
CA HIS A 121 -1.13 -8.96 -8.43
C HIS A 121 0.36 -8.82 -8.72
N LEU A 122 0.84 -7.59 -8.91
CA LEU A 122 2.23 -7.30 -9.19
C LEU A 122 3.17 -7.79 -8.07
N VAL A 123 2.86 -7.50 -6.80
CA VAL A 123 3.69 -7.98 -5.67
C VAL A 123 3.74 -9.49 -5.59
N ASN A 124 2.63 -10.18 -5.91
CA ASN A 124 2.58 -11.64 -5.90
C ASN A 124 3.41 -12.31 -7.01
N LEU A 125 3.72 -11.59 -8.08
CA LEU A 125 4.54 -12.07 -9.20
C LEU A 125 5.99 -11.55 -9.15
N THR A 126 6.34 -10.74 -8.14
CA THR A 126 7.68 -10.14 -8.00
C THR A 126 8.49 -10.88 -6.94
N GLU A 127 9.59 -11.49 -7.36
CA GLU A 127 10.56 -12.09 -6.45
C GLU A 127 11.51 -11.04 -5.86
N ASP A 128 12.24 -11.39 -4.79
CA ASP A 128 13.16 -10.47 -4.13
C ASP A 128 14.27 -9.97 -5.08
N ALA A 129 14.75 -10.85 -5.98
CA ALA A 129 15.75 -10.49 -6.98
C ALA A 129 15.26 -9.40 -7.97
N ASP A 130 13.96 -9.35 -8.23
CA ASP A 130 13.31 -8.44 -9.17
C ASP A 130 12.60 -7.28 -8.45
N TYR A 131 12.74 -7.16 -7.13
CA TYR A 131 12.02 -6.15 -6.33
C TYR A 131 12.29 -4.70 -6.76
N GLY A 132 13.41 -4.47 -7.43
CA GLY A 132 13.72 -3.19 -8.09
C GLY A 132 12.62 -2.71 -9.04
N LEU A 133 11.82 -3.61 -9.60
CA LEU A 133 10.68 -3.29 -10.45
C LEU A 133 9.62 -2.44 -9.73
N ILE A 134 9.32 -2.77 -8.46
CA ILE A 134 8.26 -2.13 -7.70
C ILE A 134 8.76 -1.13 -6.65
N ALA A 135 10.04 -1.18 -6.31
CA ALA A 135 10.65 -0.31 -5.30
C ALA A 135 10.43 1.19 -5.59
N GLY A 136 10.42 1.59 -6.87
CA GLY A 136 10.15 2.96 -7.27
C GLY A 136 8.76 3.46 -6.89
N PHE A 137 7.74 2.61 -6.98
CA PHE A 137 6.39 2.95 -6.55
C PHE A 137 6.30 3.09 -5.02
N LEU A 138 6.99 2.21 -4.31
CA LEU A 138 6.98 2.22 -2.85
C LEU A 138 7.60 3.50 -2.27
N VAL A 139 8.70 3.99 -2.84
CA VAL A 139 9.42 5.15 -2.30
C VAL A 139 8.92 6.51 -2.84
N ASP A 140 8.02 6.52 -3.81
CA ASP A 140 7.41 7.74 -4.34
C ASP A 140 6.27 8.23 -3.44
N PRO A 141 6.42 9.35 -2.69
CA PRO A 141 5.38 9.86 -1.81
C PRO A 141 4.13 10.36 -2.53
N LYS A 142 4.17 10.45 -3.88
CA LYS A 142 3.05 10.88 -4.72
C LYS A 142 2.25 9.72 -5.28
N MET A 143 2.75 8.50 -5.12
CA MET A 143 1.99 7.30 -5.48
C MET A 143 0.70 7.24 -4.67
N ASN A 144 -0.34 6.62 -5.23
CA ASN A 144 -1.58 6.34 -4.50
C ASN A 144 -1.26 5.72 -3.13
N PRO A 145 -1.71 6.32 -2.01
CA PRO A 145 -1.39 5.83 -0.67
C PRO A 145 -1.79 4.38 -0.43
N GLU A 146 -2.89 3.91 -1.04
CA GLU A 146 -3.33 2.51 -0.92
C GLU A 146 -2.40 1.56 -1.69
N VAL A 147 -1.81 1.99 -2.79
CA VAL A 147 -0.75 1.24 -3.48
C VAL A 147 0.50 1.17 -2.61
N ILE A 148 0.92 2.30 -2.02
CA ILE A 148 2.05 2.31 -1.07
C ILE A 148 1.81 1.34 0.08
N GLU A 149 0.58 1.28 0.63
CA GLU A 149 0.21 0.36 1.72
C GLU A 149 0.36 -1.10 1.29
N VAL A 150 -0.11 -1.47 0.08
CA VAL A 150 0.06 -2.82 -0.48
C VAL A 150 1.55 -3.18 -0.59
N LEU A 151 2.36 -2.30 -1.17
CA LEU A 151 3.79 -2.53 -1.37
C LEU A 151 4.57 -2.57 -0.04
N PHE A 152 4.21 -1.71 0.90
CA PHE A 152 4.82 -1.68 2.22
C PHE A 152 4.50 -2.95 3.02
N SER A 153 3.24 -3.40 2.98
CA SER A 153 2.82 -4.65 3.61
C SER A 153 3.57 -5.86 3.04
N ASP A 154 3.80 -5.89 1.73
CA ASP A 154 4.62 -6.91 1.09
C ASP A 154 6.08 -6.82 1.55
N LEU A 155 6.68 -5.61 1.52
CA LEU A 155 8.07 -5.39 1.96
C LEU A 155 8.32 -5.89 3.38
N MET A 156 7.34 -5.75 4.29
CA MET A 156 7.45 -6.23 5.68
C MET A 156 7.65 -7.75 5.77
N ASN A 157 7.31 -8.50 4.73
CA ASN A 157 7.46 -9.96 4.66
C ASN A 157 8.71 -10.40 3.86
N ARG A 158 9.50 -9.46 3.35
CA ARG A 158 10.72 -9.74 2.56
C ARG A 158 11.96 -9.82 3.45
N ASP A 159 13.06 -10.26 2.85
CA ASP A 159 14.34 -10.36 3.55
C ASP A 159 14.83 -8.99 4.05
N ARG A 160 15.48 -8.97 5.21
CA ARG A 160 16.01 -7.76 5.82
C ARG A 160 17.02 -7.03 4.93
N ALA A 161 17.79 -7.76 4.16
CA ALA A 161 18.73 -7.19 3.21
C ALA A 161 18.04 -6.33 2.13
N LEU A 162 16.80 -6.68 1.78
CA LEU A 162 15.95 -5.90 0.87
C LEU A 162 15.22 -4.77 1.61
N GLN A 163 14.74 -5.02 2.82
CA GLN A 163 13.99 -4.04 3.61
C GLN A 163 14.83 -2.80 3.95
N LEU A 164 16.03 -2.99 4.48
CA LEU A 164 16.82 -1.90 5.07
C LEU A 164 17.11 -0.74 4.11
N PRO A 165 17.54 -0.95 2.86
CA PRO A 165 17.77 0.15 1.92
C PRO A 165 16.49 0.93 1.58
N LEU A 166 15.35 0.25 1.49
CA LEU A 166 14.06 0.88 1.19
C LEU A 166 13.51 1.64 2.39
N PHE A 167 13.63 1.08 3.59
CA PHE A 167 13.30 1.78 4.83
C PHE A 167 14.11 3.06 4.99
N MET A 168 15.41 3.02 4.71
CA MET A 168 16.26 4.22 4.75
C MET A 168 15.80 5.29 3.76
N ASN A 169 15.36 4.90 2.55
CA ASN A 169 14.80 5.86 1.59
C ASN A 169 13.51 6.50 2.11
N ILE A 170 12.61 5.70 2.68
CA ILE A 170 11.35 6.18 3.25
C ILE A 170 11.61 7.06 4.47
N LEU A 171 12.48 6.64 5.38
CA LEU A 171 12.82 7.35 6.62
C LEU A 171 13.38 8.75 6.35
N LYS A 172 14.21 8.90 5.30
CA LYS A 172 14.79 10.19 4.89
C LYS A 172 13.79 11.11 4.19
N ASN A 173 12.57 10.65 3.92
CA ASN A 173 11.53 11.43 3.27
C ASN A 173 10.35 11.69 4.22
N PRO A 174 10.30 12.82 4.93
CA PRO A 174 9.24 13.12 5.89
C PRO A 174 7.86 13.34 5.24
N GLN A 175 7.79 13.44 3.90
CA GLN A 175 6.53 13.54 3.15
C GLN A 175 5.95 12.16 2.81
N HIS A 176 6.71 11.09 3.07
CA HIS A 176 6.27 9.74 2.72
C HIS A 176 5.19 9.26 3.70
N PRO A 177 4.05 8.69 3.23
CA PRO A 177 2.94 8.28 4.10
C PRO A 177 3.35 7.21 5.15
N GLN A 178 4.35 6.39 4.85
CA GLN A 178 4.85 5.35 5.76
C GLN A 178 6.09 5.77 6.57
N ASN A 179 6.45 7.07 6.59
CA ASN A 179 7.67 7.53 7.25
C ASN A 179 7.70 7.22 8.75
N GLU A 180 6.58 7.50 9.44
CA GLU A 180 6.46 7.25 10.89
C GLU A 180 6.48 5.75 11.20
N GLU A 181 5.78 4.94 10.41
CA GLU A 181 5.74 3.49 10.60
C GLU A 181 7.14 2.87 10.37
N VAL A 182 7.84 3.31 9.33
CA VAL A 182 9.22 2.88 9.08
C VAL A 182 10.14 3.27 10.24
N ARG A 183 10.01 4.49 10.81
CA ARG A 183 10.78 4.89 11.98
C ARG A 183 10.55 3.94 13.15
N ASN A 184 9.29 3.61 13.42
CA ASN A 184 8.92 2.67 14.48
C ASN A 184 9.54 1.28 14.26
N VAL A 185 9.43 0.75 13.03
CA VAL A 185 10.01 -0.54 12.66
C VAL A 185 11.54 -0.51 12.84
N MET A 186 12.20 0.50 12.32
CA MET A 186 13.65 0.64 12.40
C MET A 186 14.15 0.79 13.85
N THR A 187 13.42 1.54 14.69
CA THR A 187 13.69 1.66 16.13
C THR A 187 13.64 0.29 16.82
N ILE A 188 12.63 -0.53 16.50
CA ILE A 188 12.54 -1.89 17.05
C ILE A 188 13.71 -2.76 16.57
N LEU A 189 14.09 -2.66 15.31
CA LEU A 189 15.17 -3.43 14.73
C LEU A 189 16.55 -3.02 15.28
N ALA A 190 16.78 -1.73 15.46
CA ALA A 190 18.04 -1.18 15.98
C ALA A 190 18.14 -1.32 17.51
N GLY A 191 16.99 -1.40 18.20
CA GLY A 191 16.93 -1.36 19.67
C GLY A 191 17.12 0.05 20.24
N ASP A 192 17.21 1.08 19.40
CA ASP A 192 17.36 2.49 19.76
C ASP A 192 16.73 3.39 18.70
N ASP A 193 16.23 4.58 19.09
CA ASP A 193 15.72 5.59 18.19
C ASP A 193 16.77 6.69 18.00
N PHE A 194 17.39 6.75 16.83
CA PHE A 194 18.35 7.78 16.50
C PHE A 194 17.71 9.12 16.08
N GLY A 195 16.37 9.23 16.14
CA GLY A 195 15.64 10.45 15.81
C GLY A 195 15.93 10.94 14.38
N ASP A 196 16.37 12.19 14.25
CA ASP A 196 16.72 12.79 12.95
C ASP A 196 18.22 12.68 12.61
N ASP A 197 18.98 11.89 13.37
CA ASP A 197 20.37 11.58 13.03
C ASP A 197 20.43 10.49 11.95
N PHE A 198 20.22 10.93 10.70
CA PHE A 198 20.30 10.03 9.55
C PHE A 198 21.68 9.41 9.33
N ALA A 199 22.76 10.01 9.85
CA ALA A 199 24.09 9.41 9.78
C ALA A 199 24.21 8.21 10.72
N ALA A 200 23.61 8.28 11.91
CA ALA A 200 23.53 7.15 12.83
C ALA A 200 22.68 6.01 12.23
N TRP A 201 21.53 6.34 11.64
CA TRP A 201 20.69 5.35 10.93
C TRP A 201 21.43 4.68 9.77
N ASP A 202 22.12 5.46 8.91
CA ASP A 202 22.92 4.92 7.79
C ASP A 202 24.02 3.99 8.28
N LYS A 203 24.73 4.39 9.36
CA LYS A 203 25.78 3.58 9.94
C LYS A 203 25.22 2.25 10.46
N TRP A 204 24.15 2.30 11.26
CA TRP A 204 23.52 1.11 11.79
C TRP A 204 23.05 0.17 10.67
N ALA A 205 22.31 0.69 9.68
CA ALA A 205 21.79 -0.11 8.56
C ALA A 205 22.93 -0.75 7.75
N SER A 206 24.04 -0.01 7.53
CA SER A 206 25.21 -0.54 6.84
C SER A 206 25.90 -1.67 7.63
N ASP A 207 26.01 -1.53 8.95
CA ASP A 207 26.64 -2.56 9.79
C ASP A 207 25.75 -3.81 9.89
N GLU A 208 24.42 -3.63 9.95
CA GLU A 208 23.47 -4.74 9.92
C GLU A 208 23.53 -5.49 8.58
N LEU A 209 23.58 -4.79 7.44
CA LEU A 209 23.70 -5.40 6.12
C LEU A 209 24.99 -6.23 5.99
N LYS A 210 26.11 -5.75 6.52
CA LYS A 210 27.36 -6.51 6.53
C LYS A 210 27.25 -7.77 7.39
N SER A 211 26.57 -7.68 8.54
CA SER A 211 26.33 -8.84 9.40
C SER A 211 25.52 -9.92 8.66
N LEU A 212 24.43 -9.54 8.00
CA LEU A 212 23.61 -10.46 7.22
C LEU A 212 24.39 -11.15 6.09
N GLN A 213 25.31 -10.43 5.44
CA GLN A 213 26.16 -11.01 4.39
C GLN A 213 27.22 -11.99 4.93
N SER A 214 27.65 -11.82 6.17
CA SER A 214 28.64 -12.70 6.78
C SER A 214 28.09 -14.03 7.33
N GLU A 215 26.76 -14.13 7.43
CA GLU A 215 26.03 -15.31 7.92
C GLU A 215 25.59 -16.26 6.80
N GLN A 216 25.73 -15.87 5.54
CA GLN A 216 25.43 -16.67 4.33
C GLN A 216 26.65 -17.43 3.84
#